data_68ed9e9d00adafec25859ecff10b733b
#
_entry.id   68ed9e9d00adafec25859ecff10b733b
#
_cell.length_a   1.000
_cell.length_b   1.000
_cell.length_c   1.000
_cell.angle_alpha   90.00
_cell.angle_beta   90.00
_cell.angle_gamma   90.00
#
_symmetry.space_group_name_H-M   'P 1'
#
loop_
_entity.id
_entity.type
_entity.pdbx_description
1 polymer ?
#
loop_
_entity_poly.entity_id
_entity_poly.type
_entity_poly.pdbx_seq_one_letter_code
_entity_poly.pdbx_strand_id
1 'polypeptide(L)'
;MVNVYRKCIPKSVSVTNRCIEKGVIILIFDFKRIILYVLLLKQGLNKLFHIFKVDAEEAKRISELPDEPHNHDFEELLIGIKGELEHFIDFKTSKIKAPFVSFVTQGKVHRLIPKPYQGECEIWGIRFKSEFIPETTFQLYSLYHNQANLTLEEGFCFQRLVTLCQLIYDETKQETIDYAVIRQLLSALLTMIESERRKIAPPDQTLQKTQHISFGNFLNILEENFRRPVGVEFYAEKLFMSSRNLNLICQNIMGQSVSEIIETRKLIEAKNLLISTDKAISEIAYELGYNENSYFSKVFKKKAGQSPNEFREDMRNALIS
;
A
#
# COMPACT_ATOMS: atom_id res chain seq x y z
N MET A 1 -18.34 37.73 5.04
CA MET A 1 -17.63 36.44 5.18
C MET A 1 -16.86 36.11 3.90
N VAL A 2 -15.85 36.90 3.52
CA VAL A 2 -15.14 36.75 2.21
C VAL A 2 -13.61 36.94 2.38
N ASN A 3 -13.06 36.82 3.60
CA ASN A 3 -11.66 37.25 3.83
C ASN A 3 -10.75 36.18 4.45
N VAL A 4 -11.04 34.86 4.34
CA VAL A 4 -10.22 33.80 4.98
C VAL A 4 -9.41 32.94 3.99
N TYR A 5 -9.63 33.04 2.67
CA TYR A 5 -8.99 32.12 1.71
C TYR A 5 -7.86 32.72 0.85
N ARG A 6 -7.21 33.78 1.29
CA ARG A 6 -6.12 34.45 0.52
C ARG A 6 -4.69 33.92 0.74
N LYS A 7 -4.48 32.83 1.49
CA LYS A 7 -3.12 32.41 1.91
C LYS A 7 -2.56 31.09 1.35
N CYS A 8 -3.23 30.42 0.42
CA CYS A 8 -2.77 29.11 -0.10
C CYS A 8 -2.82 28.99 -1.62
N ILE A 9 -2.31 29.97 -2.36
CA ILE A 9 -2.18 29.82 -3.83
C ILE A 9 -0.68 29.88 -4.20
N PRO A 10 -0.11 28.82 -4.80
CA PRO A 10 1.26 28.85 -5.33
C PRO A 10 1.35 29.79 -6.55
N LYS A 11 2.48 30.52 -6.66
CA LYS A 11 2.75 31.58 -7.64
C LYS A 11 2.99 31.13 -9.09
N SER A 12 2.46 30.00 -9.56
CA SER A 12 2.72 29.49 -10.92
C SER A 12 1.47 29.05 -11.68
N VAL A 13 0.38 29.85 -11.66
CA VAL A 13 -0.79 29.56 -12.49
C VAL A 13 -1.11 30.76 -13.34
N SER A 14 -0.96 30.64 -14.66
CA SER A 14 -1.37 31.64 -15.64
C SER A 14 -2.91 31.63 -15.78
N VAL A 15 -3.51 32.77 -15.51
CA VAL A 15 -4.97 33.01 -15.67
C VAL A 15 -5.24 33.54 -17.07
N THR A 16 -5.94 32.79 -17.90
CA THR A 16 -6.50 33.32 -19.15
C THR A 16 -7.86 33.91 -18.87
N ASN A 17 -7.97 35.26 -19.02
CA ASN A 17 -9.21 36.03 -18.93
C ASN A 17 -10.11 35.74 -20.13
N ARG A 18 -11.29 35.19 -19.90
CA ARG A 18 -12.50 35.49 -20.71
C ARG A 18 -13.78 35.14 -19.95
N CYS A 19 -14.70 36.11 -19.99
CA CYS A 19 -16.08 36.13 -19.50
C CYS A 19 -16.27 36.61 -18.06
N ILE A 20 -16.35 37.94 -17.95
CA ILE A 20 -16.98 38.64 -16.83
C ILE A 20 -18.40 39.04 -17.29
N GLU A 21 -19.40 38.28 -16.91
CA GLU A 21 -20.77 38.82 -16.81
C GLU A 21 -21.47 38.19 -15.60
N LYS A 22 -22.00 39.09 -14.75
CA LYS A 22 -22.78 38.79 -13.52
C LYS A 22 -22.03 38.26 -12.30
N GLY A 23 -20.96 38.93 -11.85
CA GLY A 23 -20.57 38.91 -10.42
C GLY A 23 -20.16 37.55 -9.81
N VAL A 24 -19.97 36.51 -10.62
CA VAL A 24 -19.49 35.20 -10.19
C VAL A 24 -18.18 34.92 -10.93
N ILE A 25 -17.07 35.03 -10.23
CA ILE A 25 -15.79 34.57 -10.73
C ILE A 25 -15.85 33.02 -10.73
N ILE A 26 -16.24 32.44 -11.86
CA ILE A 26 -16.02 31.00 -12.08
C ILE A 26 -14.54 30.87 -12.42
N LEU A 27 -13.73 30.59 -11.40
CA LEU A 27 -12.41 30.03 -11.62
C LEU A 27 -12.61 28.66 -12.26
N ILE A 28 -12.48 28.58 -13.58
CA ILE A 28 -12.35 27.30 -14.28
C ILE A 28 -10.97 26.73 -13.91
N PHE A 29 -10.85 26.31 -12.66
CA PHE A 29 -9.84 25.33 -12.30
C PHE A 29 -10.26 24.01 -12.94
N ASP A 30 -9.29 23.33 -13.51
CA ASP A 30 -9.41 22.02 -14.12
C ASP A 30 -10.35 21.13 -13.28
N PHE A 31 -11.61 21.04 -13.70
CA PHE A 31 -12.72 20.37 -13.01
C PHE A 31 -12.35 18.91 -12.70
N LYS A 32 -11.39 18.35 -13.46
CA LYS A 32 -10.83 17.02 -13.32
C LYS A 32 -9.97 16.85 -12.05
N ARG A 33 -9.16 17.85 -11.71
CA ARG A 33 -8.41 17.88 -10.45
C ARG A 33 -9.29 18.11 -9.23
N ILE A 34 -10.36 18.89 -9.40
CA ILE A 34 -11.30 19.18 -8.30
C ILE A 34 -12.14 17.95 -7.97
N ILE A 35 -12.59 17.15 -8.94
CA ILE A 35 -13.36 15.94 -8.68
C ILE A 35 -12.48 14.89 -7.98
N LEU A 36 -11.24 14.71 -8.41
CA LEU A 36 -10.28 13.84 -7.73
C LEU A 36 -9.94 14.39 -6.33
N TYR A 37 -9.77 15.72 -6.21
CA TYR A 37 -9.48 16.38 -4.93
C TYR A 37 -10.72 16.41 -4.00
N VAL A 38 -11.93 16.56 -4.53
CA VAL A 38 -13.18 16.47 -3.75
C VAL A 38 -13.53 15.04 -3.37
N LEU A 39 -13.21 14.06 -4.19
CA LEU A 39 -13.25 12.64 -3.80
C LEU A 39 -12.20 12.34 -2.70
N LEU A 40 -11.01 12.91 -2.81
CA LEU A 40 -9.97 12.82 -1.78
C LEU A 40 -10.33 13.63 -0.51
N LEU A 41 -11.00 14.79 -0.62
CA LEU A 41 -11.41 15.63 0.52
C LEU A 41 -12.70 15.14 1.21
N LYS A 42 -13.64 14.50 0.50
CA LYS A 42 -14.76 13.78 1.12
C LYS A 42 -14.28 12.52 1.86
N GLN A 43 -13.06 12.05 1.58
CA GLN A 43 -12.40 10.92 2.25
C GLN A 43 -11.54 11.34 3.44
N GLY A 44 -11.67 12.57 3.94
CA GLY A 44 -10.92 13.07 5.11
C GLY A 44 -11.12 12.32 6.43
N LEU A 45 -11.91 11.27 6.47
CA LEU A 45 -12.26 10.49 7.66
C LEU A 45 -11.75 9.03 7.64
N ASN A 46 -11.11 8.54 6.57
CA ASN A 46 -10.58 7.16 6.56
C ASN A 46 -9.14 7.10 6.03
N LYS A 47 -8.22 7.74 6.76
CA LYS A 47 -6.79 7.76 6.38
C LYS A 47 -6.10 6.38 6.46
N LEU A 48 -6.65 5.41 7.20
CA LEU A 48 -6.00 4.12 7.42
C LEU A 48 -6.49 3.00 6.52
N PHE A 49 -7.78 3.02 6.13
CA PHE A 49 -8.42 1.97 5.35
C PHE A 49 -9.55 2.51 4.50
N HIS A 50 -9.67 2.03 3.25
CA HIS A 50 -10.77 2.36 2.34
C HIS A 50 -11.04 1.20 1.38
N ILE A 51 -12.32 0.85 1.18
CA ILE A 51 -12.77 -0.14 0.20
C ILE A 51 -13.83 0.45 -0.70
N PHE A 52 -13.78 0.16 -2.00
CA PHE A 52 -14.70 0.67 -3.01
C PHE A 52 -14.89 -0.34 -4.14
N LYS A 53 -15.96 -0.14 -4.93
CA LYS A 53 -16.22 -0.89 -6.17
C LYS A 53 -16.02 0.01 -7.37
N VAL A 54 -15.50 -0.56 -8.45
CA VAL A 54 -15.46 0.04 -9.78
C VAL A 54 -16.37 -0.78 -10.69
N ASP A 55 -17.46 -0.19 -11.13
CA ASP A 55 -18.37 -0.75 -12.12
C ASP A 55 -18.03 -0.30 -13.55
N ALA A 56 -18.83 -0.69 -14.53
CA ALA A 56 -18.56 -0.37 -15.93
C ALA A 56 -18.64 1.15 -16.23
N GLU A 57 -19.52 1.88 -15.54
CA GLU A 57 -19.68 3.33 -15.72
C GLU A 57 -18.48 4.07 -15.11
N GLU A 58 -18.09 3.71 -13.90
CA GLU A 58 -16.91 4.25 -13.23
C GLU A 58 -15.63 3.92 -13.99
N ALA A 59 -15.48 2.68 -14.47
CA ALA A 59 -14.33 2.26 -15.27
C ALA A 59 -14.20 3.09 -16.55
N LYS A 60 -15.31 3.32 -17.24
CA LYS A 60 -15.33 4.20 -18.42
C LYS A 60 -14.90 5.62 -18.06
N ARG A 61 -15.46 6.18 -16.99
CA ARG A 61 -15.11 7.52 -16.50
C ARG A 61 -13.62 7.65 -16.17
N ILE A 62 -13.06 6.67 -15.46
CA ILE A 62 -11.62 6.63 -15.14
C ILE A 62 -10.78 6.55 -16.42
N SER A 63 -11.17 5.74 -17.39
CA SER A 63 -10.41 5.55 -18.63
C SER A 63 -10.39 6.79 -19.54
N GLU A 64 -11.34 7.69 -19.39
CA GLU A 64 -11.44 8.98 -20.13
C GLU A 64 -10.61 10.10 -19.48
N LEU A 65 -10.18 9.92 -18.22
CA LEU A 65 -9.33 10.88 -17.53
C LEU A 65 -7.86 10.68 -17.91
N PRO A 66 -7.08 11.76 -18.16
CA PRO A 66 -5.65 11.66 -18.29
C PRO A 66 -5.07 11.30 -16.91
N ASP A 67 -4.76 10.02 -16.72
CA ASP A 67 -4.09 9.55 -15.52
C ASP A 67 -2.60 9.36 -15.82
N GLU A 68 -1.76 10.14 -15.15
CA GLU A 68 -0.32 10.02 -15.24
C GLU A 68 0.21 8.99 -14.22
N PRO A 69 1.32 8.31 -14.52
CA PRO A 69 1.97 7.46 -13.53
C PRO A 69 2.25 8.26 -12.26
N HIS A 70 1.81 7.73 -11.12
CA HIS A 70 1.90 8.35 -9.81
C HIS A 70 2.33 7.35 -8.75
N ASN A 71 2.65 7.83 -7.57
CA ASN A 71 2.87 7.01 -6.39
C ASN A 71 2.02 7.52 -5.22
N HIS A 72 1.82 6.68 -4.24
CA HIS A 72 1.07 7.00 -3.03
C HIS A 72 1.69 6.35 -1.79
N ASP A 73 1.25 6.79 -0.61
CA ASP A 73 1.75 6.38 0.69
C ASP A 73 0.88 5.32 1.39
N PHE A 74 0.14 4.53 0.61
CA PHE A 74 -0.70 3.41 1.06
C PHE A 74 -0.47 2.18 0.17
N GLU A 75 -0.90 1.03 0.64
CA GLU A 75 -0.99 -0.21 -0.12
C GLU A 75 -2.30 -0.20 -0.93
N GLU A 76 -2.29 -0.68 -2.17
CA GLU A 76 -3.49 -0.77 -3.01
C GLU A 76 -3.66 -2.17 -3.56
N LEU A 77 -4.81 -2.78 -3.25
CA LEU A 77 -5.20 -4.11 -3.71
C LEU A 77 -6.42 -4.00 -4.62
N LEU A 78 -6.34 -4.54 -5.83
CA LEU A 78 -7.47 -4.67 -6.73
C LEU A 78 -7.81 -6.15 -6.94
N ILE A 79 -9.09 -6.48 -6.89
CA ILE A 79 -9.62 -7.81 -7.20
C ILE A 79 -10.66 -7.66 -8.30
N GLY A 80 -10.30 -8.09 -9.52
CA GLY A 80 -11.16 -8.02 -10.68
C GLY A 80 -12.05 -9.24 -10.79
N ILE A 81 -13.37 -9.02 -10.79
CA ILE A 81 -14.40 -10.05 -10.97
C ILE A 81 -14.79 -10.10 -12.44
N LYS A 82 -14.97 -8.94 -13.06
CA LYS A 82 -15.29 -8.75 -14.48
C LYS A 82 -14.51 -7.57 -15.04
N GLY A 83 -14.22 -7.59 -16.35
CA GLY A 83 -13.51 -6.52 -17.02
C GLY A 83 -12.03 -6.81 -17.22
N GLU A 84 -11.29 -5.77 -17.53
CA GLU A 84 -9.83 -5.79 -17.76
C GLU A 84 -9.17 -4.67 -16.95
N LEU A 85 -7.89 -4.86 -16.62
CA LEU A 85 -7.06 -3.84 -16.03
C LEU A 85 -5.82 -3.62 -16.91
N GLU A 86 -5.60 -2.39 -17.36
CA GLU A 86 -4.31 -1.96 -17.89
C GLU A 86 -3.49 -1.39 -16.73
N HIS A 87 -2.38 -2.06 -16.44
CA HIS A 87 -1.52 -1.72 -15.32
C HIS A 87 -0.12 -1.36 -15.82
N PHE A 88 0.26 -0.09 -15.66
CA PHE A 88 1.62 0.39 -15.81
C PHE A 88 2.29 0.37 -14.44
N ILE A 89 3.36 -0.39 -14.30
CA ILE A 89 4.20 -0.48 -13.09
C ILE A 89 5.62 -0.88 -13.48
N ASP A 90 6.62 -0.37 -12.78
CA ASP A 90 8.03 -0.65 -13.03
C ASP A 90 8.42 -0.46 -14.53
N PHE A 91 7.92 0.63 -15.14
CA PHE A 91 8.14 0.99 -16.55
C PHE A 91 7.61 -0.04 -17.57
N LYS A 92 6.73 -0.94 -17.16
CA LYS A 92 6.08 -1.93 -18.02
C LYS A 92 4.57 -1.77 -17.96
N THR A 93 3.91 -1.90 -19.11
CA THR A 93 2.45 -1.96 -19.18
C THR A 93 2.02 -3.41 -19.40
N SER A 94 1.11 -3.90 -18.57
CA SER A 94 0.46 -5.18 -18.72
C SER A 94 -1.06 -5.01 -18.82
N LYS A 95 -1.72 -5.92 -19.53
CA LYS A 95 -3.18 -6.01 -19.59
C LYS A 95 -3.59 -7.35 -19.00
N ILE A 96 -4.45 -7.30 -18.01
CA ILE A 96 -4.96 -8.48 -17.31
C ILE A 96 -6.47 -8.51 -17.39
N LYS A 97 -7.01 -9.70 -17.69
CA LYS A 97 -8.44 -9.98 -17.69
C LYS A 97 -8.84 -10.59 -16.35
N ALA A 98 -10.05 -10.26 -15.90
CA ALA A 98 -10.66 -10.91 -14.75
C ALA A 98 -10.89 -12.42 -15.01
N PRO A 99 -10.77 -13.30 -13.99
CA PRO A 99 -10.46 -12.97 -12.59
C PRO A 99 -8.96 -12.65 -12.35
N PHE A 100 -8.69 -11.57 -11.61
CA PHE A 100 -7.32 -11.20 -11.27
C PHE A 100 -7.20 -10.59 -9.87
N VAL A 101 -5.98 -10.60 -9.35
CA VAL A 101 -5.54 -9.78 -8.24
C VAL A 101 -4.39 -8.90 -8.70
N SER A 102 -4.44 -7.61 -8.36
CA SER A 102 -3.34 -6.67 -8.56
C SER A 102 -3.03 -5.99 -7.24
N PHE A 103 -1.76 -6.00 -6.83
CA PHE A 103 -1.31 -5.41 -5.59
C PHE A 103 -0.17 -4.42 -5.86
N VAL A 104 -0.36 -3.18 -5.45
CA VAL A 104 0.62 -2.10 -5.56
C VAL A 104 1.10 -1.75 -4.17
N THR A 105 2.40 -1.95 -3.94
CA THR A 105 3.02 -1.57 -2.67
C THR A 105 3.25 -0.07 -2.60
N GLN A 106 3.17 0.48 -1.40
CA GLN A 106 3.46 1.88 -1.09
C GLN A 106 4.72 2.38 -1.80
N GLY A 107 4.64 3.57 -2.39
CA GLY A 107 5.77 4.25 -3.03
C GLY A 107 6.12 3.79 -4.46
N LYS A 108 5.48 2.73 -4.97
CA LYS A 108 5.66 2.30 -6.36
C LYS A 108 5.03 3.29 -7.33
N VAL A 109 5.78 3.65 -8.37
CA VAL A 109 5.24 4.44 -9.49
C VAL A 109 4.43 3.52 -10.38
N HIS A 110 3.15 3.82 -10.51
CA HIS A 110 2.20 3.00 -11.26
C HIS A 110 1.05 3.82 -11.84
N ARG A 111 0.26 3.18 -12.71
CA ARG A 111 -1.01 3.67 -13.24
C ARG A 111 -1.94 2.48 -13.48
N LEU A 112 -3.17 2.60 -13.00
CA LEU A 112 -4.21 1.57 -13.11
C LEU A 112 -5.38 2.12 -13.92
N ILE A 113 -5.69 1.49 -15.05
CA ILE A 113 -6.81 1.87 -15.91
C ILE A 113 -7.76 0.68 -16.02
N PRO A 114 -8.83 0.63 -15.22
CA PRO A 114 -9.88 -0.36 -15.37
C PRO A 114 -10.64 -0.13 -16.67
N LYS A 115 -10.99 -1.23 -17.36
CA LYS A 115 -11.73 -1.18 -18.64
C LYS A 115 -12.85 -2.20 -18.62
N PRO A 116 -14.05 -1.83 -19.12
CA PRO A 116 -15.08 -2.82 -19.37
C PRO A 116 -14.61 -3.85 -20.43
N TYR A 117 -14.92 -5.11 -20.19
CA TYR A 117 -14.77 -6.18 -21.17
C TYR A 117 -16.14 -6.75 -21.48
N GLN A 118 -16.52 -6.79 -22.74
CA GLN A 118 -17.89 -7.16 -23.20
C GLN A 118 -19.01 -6.32 -22.53
N GLY A 119 -18.72 -5.06 -22.20
CA GLY A 119 -19.67 -4.14 -21.54
C GLY A 119 -19.72 -4.28 -20.02
N GLU A 120 -19.04 -5.25 -19.41
CA GLU A 120 -19.04 -5.48 -17.97
C GLU A 120 -17.71 -5.08 -17.33
N CYS A 121 -17.79 -4.54 -16.14
CA CYS A 121 -16.66 -4.29 -15.25
C CYS A 121 -17.13 -4.39 -13.81
N GLU A 122 -16.45 -5.18 -13.02
CA GLU A 122 -16.64 -5.26 -11.58
C GLU A 122 -15.29 -5.53 -10.92
N ILE A 123 -14.76 -4.52 -10.22
CA ILE A 123 -13.45 -4.58 -9.57
C ILE A 123 -13.60 -4.04 -8.15
N TRP A 124 -13.15 -4.77 -7.15
CA TRP A 124 -12.95 -4.27 -5.81
C TRP A 124 -11.60 -3.55 -5.72
N GLY A 125 -11.60 -2.35 -5.13
CA GLY A 125 -10.41 -1.62 -4.74
C GLY A 125 -10.33 -1.53 -3.21
N ILE A 126 -9.18 -1.87 -2.64
CA ILE A 126 -8.90 -1.77 -1.21
C ILE A 126 -7.60 -1.00 -1.04
N ARG A 127 -7.65 0.10 -0.31
CA ARG A 127 -6.51 0.95 0.05
C ARG A 127 -6.32 0.92 1.55
N PHE A 128 -5.09 0.72 2.00
CA PHE A 128 -4.79 0.71 3.43
C PHE A 128 -3.36 1.15 3.71
N LYS A 129 -3.14 1.74 4.88
CA LYS A 129 -1.81 2.05 5.37
C LYS A 129 -1.13 0.78 5.86
N SER A 130 0.19 0.70 5.72
CA SER A 130 0.98 -0.44 6.21
C SER A 130 0.74 -0.74 7.67
N GLU A 131 0.45 0.29 8.47
CA GLU A 131 0.16 0.20 9.88
C GLU A 131 -1.17 -0.49 10.21
N PHE A 132 -2.07 -0.58 9.22
CA PHE A 132 -3.38 -1.18 9.42
C PHE A 132 -3.31 -2.70 9.65
N ILE A 133 -2.36 -3.39 8.99
CA ILE A 133 -2.08 -4.83 9.16
C ILE A 133 -0.57 -5.10 9.23
N PRO A 134 0.13 -4.62 10.25
CA PRO A 134 1.59 -4.60 10.29
C PRO A 134 2.24 -5.98 10.16
N GLU A 135 1.59 -7.03 10.68
CA GLU A 135 2.10 -8.41 10.66
C GLU A 135 2.16 -8.99 9.24
N THR A 136 1.24 -8.60 8.37
CA THR A 136 1.10 -9.12 7.00
C THR A 136 1.81 -8.23 5.97
N THR A 137 1.92 -6.94 6.24
CA THR A 137 2.40 -5.94 5.26
C THR A 137 3.81 -6.24 4.77
N PHE A 138 4.70 -6.68 5.66
CA PHE A 138 6.08 -6.97 5.27
C PHE A 138 6.17 -8.20 4.35
N GLN A 139 5.37 -9.23 4.59
CA GLN A 139 5.28 -10.40 3.70
C GLN A 139 4.70 -10.00 2.34
N LEU A 140 3.65 -9.18 2.32
CA LEU A 140 3.06 -8.66 1.08
C LEU A 140 4.07 -7.85 0.28
N TYR A 141 4.80 -6.96 0.93
CA TYR A 141 5.84 -6.18 0.29
C TYR A 141 6.86 -7.09 -0.41
N SER A 142 7.33 -8.14 0.25
CA SER A 142 8.29 -9.08 -0.32
C SER A 142 7.75 -9.87 -1.52
N LEU A 143 6.46 -10.17 -1.51
CA LEU A 143 5.81 -11.01 -2.52
C LEU A 143 5.41 -10.23 -3.78
N TYR A 144 4.94 -8.99 -3.59
CA TYR A 144 4.36 -8.19 -4.69
C TYR A 144 5.28 -7.11 -5.22
N HIS A 145 6.45 -6.92 -4.62
CA HIS A 145 7.39 -5.90 -5.08
C HIS A 145 7.78 -6.07 -6.56
N ASN A 146 7.99 -7.31 -7.03
CA ASN A 146 8.40 -7.62 -8.41
C ASN A 146 7.28 -8.22 -9.27
N GLN A 147 6.18 -8.65 -8.67
CA GLN A 147 5.05 -9.28 -9.39
C GLN A 147 3.73 -8.75 -8.84
N ALA A 148 3.35 -7.57 -9.32
CA ALA A 148 2.13 -6.90 -8.84
C ALA A 148 0.83 -7.61 -9.26
N ASN A 149 0.83 -8.34 -10.37
CA ASN A 149 -0.36 -8.90 -11.00
C ASN A 149 -0.39 -10.43 -10.91
N LEU A 150 -1.55 -10.97 -10.59
CA LEU A 150 -1.84 -12.40 -10.51
C LEU A 150 -3.15 -12.69 -11.25
N THR A 151 -3.11 -13.51 -12.29
CA THR A 151 -4.32 -14.02 -12.94
C THR A 151 -4.79 -15.25 -12.17
N LEU A 152 -6.08 -15.32 -11.87
CA LEU A 152 -6.71 -16.41 -11.16
C LEU A 152 -7.65 -17.18 -12.08
N GLU A 153 -8.07 -18.36 -11.65
CA GLU A 153 -9.12 -19.12 -12.33
C GLU A 153 -10.47 -18.88 -11.66
N GLU A 154 -11.54 -18.85 -12.46
CA GLU A 154 -12.90 -18.85 -11.91
C GLU A 154 -13.14 -20.14 -11.12
N GLY A 155 -13.77 -20.01 -9.95
CA GLY A 155 -14.08 -21.15 -9.12
C GLY A 155 -14.32 -20.81 -7.66
N PHE A 156 -14.50 -21.86 -6.87
CA PHE A 156 -14.82 -21.72 -5.45
C PHE A 156 -13.82 -20.87 -4.66
N CYS A 157 -12.53 -21.04 -4.94
CA CYS A 157 -11.48 -20.27 -4.24
C CYS A 157 -11.60 -18.78 -4.53
N PHE A 158 -11.82 -18.39 -5.80
CA PHE A 158 -12.00 -17.00 -6.18
C PHE A 158 -13.28 -16.40 -5.58
N GLN A 159 -14.40 -17.15 -5.57
CA GLN A 159 -15.65 -16.69 -4.96
C GLN A 159 -15.51 -16.39 -3.46
N ARG A 160 -14.65 -17.10 -2.75
CA ARG A 160 -14.36 -16.80 -1.33
C ARG A 160 -13.63 -15.46 -1.15
N LEU A 161 -12.73 -15.07 -2.08
CA LEU A 161 -12.09 -13.76 -2.07
C LEU A 161 -13.13 -12.65 -2.25
N VAL A 162 -14.05 -12.84 -3.21
CA VAL A 162 -15.17 -11.90 -3.46
C VAL A 162 -16.07 -11.77 -2.22
N THR A 163 -16.38 -12.89 -1.57
CA THR A 163 -17.16 -12.89 -0.33
C THR A 163 -16.49 -12.10 0.77
N LEU A 164 -15.18 -12.25 0.95
CA LEU A 164 -14.44 -11.48 1.95
C LEU A 164 -14.43 -9.98 1.62
N CYS A 165 -14.29 -9.58 0.34
CA CYS A 165 -14.43 -8.19 -0.05
C CYS A 165 -15.80 -7.63 0.30
N GLN A 166 -16.87 -8.40 0.04
CA GLN A 166 -18.23 -7.99 0.39
C GLN A 166 -18.42 -7.83 1.90
N LEU A 167 -17.93 -8.78 2.71
CA LEU A 167 -17.98 -8.68 4.18
C LEU A 167 -17.23 -7.47 4.73
N ILE A 168 -16.04 -7.18 4.19
CA ILE A 168 -15.29 -5.98 4.56
C ILE A 168 -16.06 -4.72 4.19
N TYR A 169 -16.66 -4.69 3.00
CA TYR A 169 -17.44 -3.55 2.54
C TYR A 169 -18.68 -3.33 3.41
N ASP A 170 -19.39 -4.39 3.76
CA ASP A 170 -20.59 -4.32 4.61
C ASP A 170 -20.25 -3.82 6.01
N GLU A 171 -19.08 -4.20 6.57
CA GLU A 171 -18.59 -3.68 7.84
C GLU A 171 -18.35 -2.16 7.79
N THR A 172 -17.86 -1.63 6.66
CA THR A 172 -17.70 -0.17 6.49
C THR A 172 -19.02 0.61 6.38
N LYS A 173 -20.16 -0.08 6.27
CA LYS A 173 -21.51 0.52 6.19
C LYS A 173 -22.26 0.46 7.51
N GLN A 174 -21.69 -0.16 8.55
CA GLN A 174 -22.29 -0.19 9.87
C GLN A 174 -22.33 1.22 10.49
N GLU A 175 -23.29 1.48 11.38
CA GLU A 175 -23.36 2.74 12.13
C GLU A 175 -22.08 2.98 12.95
N THR A 176 -21.51 1.91 13.49
CA THR A 176 -20.21 1.92 14.17
C THR A 176 -19.29 0.92 13.50
N ILE A 177 -18.27 1.41 12.83
CA ILE A 177 -17.30 0.57 12.11
C ILE A 177 -16.36 -0.09 13.11
N ASP A 178 -16.27 -1.44 13.08
CA ASP A 178 -15.27 -2.17 13.84
C ASP A 178 -14.01 -2.46 12.98
N TYR A 179 -13.01 -1.63 13.13
CA TYR A 179 -11.73 -1.80 12.42
C TYR A 179 -10.98 -3.06 12.81
N ALA A 180 -11.25 -3.67 13.97
CA ALA A 180 -10.65 -4.95 14.35
C ALA A 180 -11.21 -6.08 13.48
N VAL A 181 -12.53 -6.08 13.21
CA VAL A 181 -13.18 -7.02 12.28
C VAL A 181 -12.61 -6.85 10.87
N ILE A 182 -12.58 -5.61 10.35
CA ILE A 182 -12.01 -5.33 9.01
C ILE A 182 -10.59 -5.86 8.90
N ARG A 183 -9.75 -5.66 9.92
CA ARG A 183 -8.36 -6.10 9.95
C ARG A 183 -8.24 -7.62 9.84
N GLN A 184 -9.06 -8.37 10.58
CA GLN A 184 -9.04 -9.84 10.51
C GLN A 184 -9.54 -10.36 9.16
N LEU A 185 -10.60 -9.77 8.61
CA LEU A 185 -11.12 -10.14 7.29
C LEU A 185 -10.08 -9.84 6.18
N LEU A 186 -9.42 -8.68 6.24
CA LEU A 186 -8.36 -8.32 5.30
C LEU A 186 -7.15 -9.25 5.42
N SER A 187 -6.75 -9.62 6.63
CA SER A 187 -5.68 -10.60 6.86
C SER A 187 -6.03 -11.98 6.29
N ALA A 188 -7.28 -12.42 6.45
CA ALA A 188 -7.77 -13.66 5.85
C ALA A 188 -7.77 -13.59 4.31
N LEU A 189 -8.23 -12.47 3.73
CA LEU A 189 -8.22 -12.22 2.29
C LEU A 189 -6.81 -12.33 1.71
N LEU A 190 -5.84 -11.65 2.30
CA LEU A 190 -4.44 -11.66 1.85
C LEU A 190 -3.81 -13.04 2.00
N THR A 191 -4.10 -13.77 3.08
CA THR A 191 -3.64 -15.16 3.29
C THR A 191 -4.19 -16.09 2.19
N MET A 192 -5.46 -15.92 1.81
CA MET A 192 -6.06 -16.71 0.73
C MET A 192 -5.47 -16.39 -0.63
N ILE A 193 -5.25 -15.10 -0.95
CA ILE A 193 -4.58 -14.67 -2.19
C ILE A 193 -3.19 -15.30 -2.28
N GLU A 194 -2.42 -15.29 -1.19
CA GLU A 194 -1.09 -15.91 -1.15
C GLU A 194 -1.15 -17.44 -1.33
N SER A 195 -2.17 -18.09 -0.78
CA SER A 195 -2.40 -19.52 -1.02
C SER A 195 -2.65 -19.83 -2.50
N GLU A 196 -3.44 -19.02 -3.19
CA GLU A 196 -3.67 -19.18 -4.64
C GLU A 196 -2.40 -18.88 -5.45
N ARG A 197 -1.66 -17.84 -5.11
CA ARG A 197 -0.38 -17.50 -5.76
C ARG A 197 0.60 -18.67 -5.73
N ARG A 198 0.72 -19.36 -4.60
CA ARG A 198 1.62 -20.53 -4.47
C ARG A 198 1.24 -21.70 -5.37
N LYS A 199 -0.04 -21.87 -5.71
CA LYS A 199 -0.50 -22.93 -6.61
C LYS A 199 -0.16 -22.64 -8.07
N ILE A 200 -0.12 -21.37 -8.47
CA ILE A 200 0.11 -20.91 -9.84
C ILE A 200 1.60 -20.76 -10.15
N ALA A 201 2.45 -20.62 -9.13
CA ALA A 201 3.89 -20.46 -9.32
C ALA A 201 4.48 -21.65 -10.08
N PRO A 202 5.16 -21.43 -11.25
CA PRO A 202 5.69 -22.52 -12.05
C PRO A 202 6.73 -23.32 -11.27
N PRO A 203 6.75 -24.67 -11.42
CA PRO A 203 7.66 -25.53 -10.66
C PRO A 203 9.14 -25.42 -11.07
N ASP A 204 9.48 -24.63 -12.10
CA ASP A 204 10.81 -24.73 -12.72
C ASP A 204 11.49 -23.37 -12.94
N GLN A 205 12.40 -23.09 -12.02
CA GLN A 205 13.65 -22.33 -12.26
C GLN A 205 14.55 -22.61 -11.05
N THR A 206 15.36 -23.64 -11.09
CA THR A 206 16.10 -24.16 -9.92
C THR A 206 16.97 -23.14 -9.20
N LEU A 207 17.63 -22.21 -9.89
CA LEU A 207 18.44 -21.16 -9.25
C LEU A 207 17.58 -20.03 -8.64
N GLN A 208 16.55 -19.59 -9.34
CA GLN A 208 15.60 -18.59 -8.80
C GLN A 208 14.81 -19.19 -7.62
N LYS A 209 14.40 -20.46 -7.72
CA LYS A 209 13.74 -21.18 -6.62
C LYS A 209 14.60 -21.22 -5.37
N THR A 210 15.90 -21.51 -5.51
CA THR A 210 16.85 -21.53 -4.38
C THR A 210 17.00 -20.14 -3.76
N GLN A 211 17.10 -19.06 -4.56
CA GLN A 211 17.16 -17.70 -4.06
C GLN A 211 15.86 -17.29 -3.35
N HIS A 212 14.70 -17.65 -3.89
CA HIS A 212 13.40 -17.39 -3.24
C HIS A 212 13.23 -18.15 -1.94
N ILE A 213 13.70 -19.41 -1.86
CA ILE A 213 13.71 -20.18 -0.60
C ILE A 213 14.64 -19.53 0.42
N SER A 214 15.85 -19.15 0.02
CA SER A 214 16.81 -18.48 0.89
C SER A 214 16.29 -17.14 1.37
N PHE A 215 15.62 -16.38 0.51
CA PHE A 215 14.98 -15.13 0.87
C PHE A 215 13.81 -15.34 1.84
N GLY A 216 12.95 -16.33 1.60
CA GLY A 216 11.88 -16.70 2.53
C GLY A 216 12.41 -17.09 3.92
N ASN A 217 13.48 -17.87 3.96
CA ASN A 217 14.15 -18.22 5.21
C ASN A 217 14.76 -16.99 5.90
N PHE A 218 15.34 -16.05 5.12
CA PHE A 218 15.80 -14.77 5.65
C PHE A 218 14.66 -13.99 6.32
N LEU A 219 13.50 -13.89 5.67
CA LEU A 219 12.35 -13.19 6.23
C LEU A 219 11.86 -13.83 7.54
N ASN A 220 11.82 -15.17 7.62
CA ASN A 220 11.45 -15.87 8.85
C ASN A 220 12.43 -15.56 10.00
N ILE A 221 13.74 -15.63 9.73
CA ILE A 221 14.76 -15.28 10.72
C ILE A 221 14.67 -13.80 11.10
N LEU A 222 14.36 -12.92 10.16
CA LEU A 222 14.17 -11.51 10.41
C LEU A 222 12.98 -11.26 11.35
N GLU A 223 11.83 -11.89 11.11
CA GLU A 223 10.67 -11.77 12.00
C GLU A 223 10.96 -12.16 13.44
N GLU A 224 11.75 -13.20 13.66
CA GLU A 224 12.14 -13.65 14.99
C GLU A 224 13.16 -12.72 15.67
N ASN A 225 13.95 -11.96 14.91
CA ASN A 225 15.13 -11.29 15.42
C ASN A 225 15.21 -9.78 15.15
N PHE A 226 14.29 -9.17 14.42
CA PHE A 226 14.41 -7.77 14.00
C PHE A 226 14.50 -6.77 15.16
N ARG A 227 13.97 -7.11 16.35
CA ARG A 227 14.05 -6.28 17.56
C ARG A 227 15.44 -6.32 18.22
N ARG A 228 16.30 -7.28 17.83
CA ARG A 228 17.64 -7.40 18.38
C ARG A 228 18.60 -6.40 17.67
N PRO A 229 19.63 -5.90 18.38
CA PRO A 229 20.65 -5.03 17.78
C PRO A 229 21.69 -5.85 17.02
N VAL A 230 21.25 -6.64 16.02
CA VAL A 230 22.10 -7.50 15.19
C VAL A 230 22.22 -6.96 13.77
N GLY A 231 23.38 -7.15 13.15
CA GLY A 231 23.69 -6.73 11.79
C GLY A 231 23.42 -7.81 10.73
N VAL A 232 23.82 -7.51 9.50
CA VAL A 232 23.64 -8.38 8.32
C VAL A 232 24.34 -9.73 8.50
N GLU A 233 25.50 -9.74 9.16
CA GLU A 233 26.33 -10.90 9.41
C GLU A 233 25.56 -11.99 10.15
N PHE A 234 24.80 -11.61 11.18
CA PHE A 234 23.96 -12.53 11.95
C PHE A 234 22.98 -13.31 11.07
N TYR A 235 22.28 -12.61 10.15
CA TYR A 235 21.31 -13.24 9.26
C TYR A 235 22.00 -14.13 8.22
N ALA A 236 23.13 -13.70 7.71
CA ALA A 236 23.90 -14.46 6.74
C ALA A 236 24.46 -15.77 7.36
N GLU A 237 25.00 -15.70 8.57
CA GLU A 237 25.48 -16.88 9.33
C GLU A 237 24.34 -17.89 9.59
N LYS A 238 23.16 -17.41 9.99
CA LYS A 238 21.99 -18.27 10.21
C LYS A 238 21.52 -19.00 8.94
N LEU A 239 21.82 -18.43 7.77
CA LEU A 239 21.50 -19.00 6.47
C LEU A 239 22.68 -19.76 5.84
N PHE A 240 23.79 -19.93 6.57
CA PHE A 240 25.01 -20.60 6.09
C PHE A 240 25.56 -19.97 4.79
N MET A 241 25.51 -18.63 4.67
CA MET A 241 26.02 -17.91 3.51
C MET A 241 26.77 -16.64 3.91
N SER A 242 27.48 -16.03 2.95
CA SER A 242 28.15 -14.75 3.17
C SER A 242 27.15 -13.60 3.15
N SER A 243 27.45 -12.50 3.89
CA SER A 243 26.68 -11.24 3.84
C SER A 243 26.53 -10.70 2.43
N ARG A 244 27.58 -10.87 1.58
CA ARG A 244 27.54 -10.48 0.17
C ARG A 244 26.51 -11.27 -0.62
N ASN A 245 26.44 -12.59 -0.42
CA ASN A 245 25.47 -13.45 -1.11
C ASN A 245 24.04 -13.14 -0.67
N LEU A 246 23.80 -12.94 0.63
CA LEU A 246 22.49 -12.55 1.14
C LEU A 246 22.06 -11.18 0.58
N ASN A 247 22.96 -10.20 0.54
CA ASN A 247 22.66 -8.91 -0.08
C ASN A 247 22.33 -9.03 -1.57
N LEU A 248 23.05 -9.89 -2.31
CA LEU A 248 22.78 -10.14 -3.73
C LEU A 248 21.37 -10.73 -3.94
N ILE A 249 20.99 -11.70 -3.11
CA ILE A 249 19.65 -12.30 -3.14
C ILE A 249 18.58 -11.22 -2.86
N CYS A 250 18.75 -10.40 -1.82
CA CYS A 250 17.82 -9.34 -1.47
C CYS A 250 17.73 -8.27 -2.59
N GLN A 251 18.86 -7.89 -3.19
CA GLN A 251 18.86 -6.96 -4.33
C GLN A 251 18.15 -7.54 -5.55
N ASN A 252 18.36 -8.83 -5.85
CA ASN A 252 17.70 -9.49 -7.00
C ASN A 252 16.18 -9.60 -6.81
N ILE A 253 15.72 -9.85 -5.59
CA ILE A 253 14.29 -10.10 -5.30
C ILE A 253 13.56 -8.81 -4.94
N MET A 254 14.17 -7.92 -4.15
CA MET A 254 13.52 -6.73 -3.58
C MET A 254 14.06 -5.41 -4.11
N GLY A 255 15.19 -5.42 -4.84
CA GLY A 255 15.89 -4.18 -5.19
C GLY A 255 16.47 -3.44 -3.98
N GLN A 256 16.59 -4.10 -2.82
CA GLN A 256 17.03 -3.50 -1.55
C GLN A 256 18.15 -4.31 -0.90
N SER A 257 19.01 -3.64 -0.14
CA SER A 257 19.98 -4.30 0.72
C SER A 257 19.29 -4.95 1.94
N VAL A 258 19.97 -5.92 2.55
CA VAL A 258 19.53 -6.55 3.80
C VAL A 258 19.28 -5.52 4.90
N SER A 259 20.17 -4.55 5.05
CA SER A 259 20.02 -3.47 6.04
C SER A 259 18.76 -2.64 5.81
N GLU A 260 18.45 -2.28 4.56
CA GLU A 260 17.24 -1.53 4.21
C GLU A 260 15.97 -2.32 4.52
N ILE A 261 15.98 -3.65 4.30
CA ILE A 261 14.86 -4.53 4.63
C ILE A 261 14.67 -4.63 6.14
N ILE A 262 15.75 -4.79 6.92
CA ILE A 262 15.71 -4.79 8.40
C ILE A 262 15.14 -3.46 8.92
N GLU A 263 15.64 -2.33 8.42
CA GLU A 263 15.15 -1.01 8.81
C GLU A 263 13.69 -0.80 8.44
N THR A 264 13.25 -1.29 7.28
CA THR A 264 11.85 -1.22 6.85
C THR A 264 10.96 -2.02 7.82
N ARG A 265 11.38 -3.22 8.23
CA ARG A 265 10.64 -4.02 9.20
C ARG A 265 10.55 -3.34 10.58
N LYS A 266 11.67 -2.77 11.05
CA LYS A 266 11.70 -1.99 12.31
C LYS A 266 10.79 -0.76 12.22
N LEU A 267 10.75 -0.06 11.08
CA LEU A 267 9.89 1.10 10.88
C LEU A 267 8.40 0.74 10.96
N ILE A 268 8.00 -0.37 10.32
CA ILE A 268 6.62 -0.87 10.39
C ILE A 268 6.21 -1.12 11.84
N GLU A 269 7.07 -1.80 12.61
CA GLU A 269 6.81 -2.06 14.03
C GLU A 269 6.80 -0.79 14.88
N ALA A 270 7.71 0.15 14.59
CA ALA A 270 7.74 1.44 15.27
C ALA A 270 6.40 2.19 15.11
N LYS A 271 5.87 2.24 13.90
CA LYS A 271 4.58 2.87 13.61
C LYS A 271 3.44 2.18 14.36
N ASN A 272 3.44 0.84 14.38
CA ASN A 272 2.47 0.07 15.14
C ASN A 272 2.52 0.39 16.64
N LEU A 273 3.70 0.36 17.26
CA LEU A 273 3.87 0.68 18.67
C LEU A 273 3.49 2.14 19.01
N LEU A 274 3.76 3.08 18.11
CA LEU A 274 3.38 4.49 18.26
C LEU A 274 1.87 4.69 18.27
N ILE A 275 1.12 3.88 17.54
CA ILE A 275 -0.36 3.95 17.46
C ILE A 275 -1.00 3.17 18.60
N SER A 276 -0.52 1.94 18.85
CA SER A 276 -1.19 0.97 19.72
C SER A 276 -0.81 1.10 21.22
N THR A 277 0.21 1.90 21.55
CA THR A 277 0.73 2.02 22.92
C THR A 277 1.01 3.47 23.31
N ASP A 278 1.08 3.71 24.64
CA ASP A 278 1.52 4.99 25.22
C ASP A 278 3.01 5.00 25.58
N LYS A 279 3.78 4.01 25.12
CA LYS A 279 5.23 3.92 25.39
C LYS A 279 5.95 5.21 24.99
N ALA A 280 6.93 5.62 25.79
CA ALA A 280 7.82 6.72 25.40
C ALA A 280 8.59 6.38 24.12
N ILE A 281 8.95 7.41 23.34
CA ILE A 281 9.70 7.21 22.08
C ILE A 281 11.03 6.46 22.34
N SER A 282 11.67 6.74 23.49
CA SER A 282 12.88 6.05 23.91
C SER A 282 12.65 4.56 24.20
N GLU A 283 11.54 4.21 24.83
CA GLU A 283 11.18 2.82 25.10
C GLU A 283 10.97 2.05 23.80
N ILE A 284 10.26 2.64 22.83
CA ILE A 284 10.06 2.06 21.49
C ILE A 284 11.41 1.87 20.78
N ALA A 285 12.29 2.87 20.84
CA ALA A 285 13.62 2.77 20.23
C ALA A 285 14.41 1.59 20.80
N TYR A 286 14.47 1.45 22.13
CA TYR A 286 15.17 0.34 22.77
C TYR A 286 14.52 -1.02 22.49
N GLU A 287 13.19 -1.11 22.48
CA GLU A 287 12.46 -2.34 22.14
C GLU A 287 12.75 -2.80 20.71
N LEU A 288 13.01 -1.88 19.80
CA LEU A 288 13.37 -2.16 18.42
C LEU A 288 14.89 -2.36 18.21
N GLY A 289 15.66 -2.44 19.31
CA GLY A 289 17.09 -2.70 19.27
C GLY A 289 17.93 -1.52 18.77
N TYR A 290 17.47 -0.28 18.97
CA TYR A 290 18.30 0.90 18.76
C TYR A 290 19.02 1.27 20.08
N ASN A 291 20.31 1.51 19.99
CA ASN A 291 21.11 1.89 21.17
C ASN A 291 20.86 3.34 21.60
N GLU A 292 20.41 4.20 20.67
CA GLU A 292 20.20 5.61 20.93
C GLU A 292 18.86 6.09 20.35
N ASN A 293 18.06 6.77 21.18
CA ASN A 293 16.79 7.36 20.77
C ASN A 293 16.97 8.43 19.67
N SER A 294 18.06 9.20 19.73
CA SER A 294 18.38 10.23 18.72
C SER A 294 18.58 9.62 17.33
N TYR A 295 19.26 8.46 17.24
CA TYR A 295 19.47 7.74 15.99
C TYR A 295 18.16 7.16 15.47
N PHE A 296 17.37 6.52 16.33
CA PHE A 296 16.03 6.03 15.97
C PHE A 296 15.16 7.15 15.39
N SER A 297 15.08 8.29 16.07
CA SER A 297 14.25 9.43 15.63
C SER A 297 14.69 9.99 14.27
N LYS A 298 16.00 10.02 13.99
CA LYS A 298 16.54 10.42 12.68
C LYS A 298 16.16 9.43 11.56
N VAL A 299 16.34 8.13 11.83
CA VAL A 299 15.99 7.06 10.86
C VAL A 299 14.48 7.07 10.59
N PHE A 300 13.67 7.18 11.64
CA PHE A 300 12.22 7.24 11.52
C PHE A 300 11.80 8.46 10.68
N LYS A 301 12.28 9.66 10.99
CA LYS A 301 11.97 10.89 10.25
C LYS A 301 12.39 10.80 8.78
N LYS A 302 13.58 10.26 8.50
CA LYS A 302 14.08 10.07 7.13
C LYS A 302 13.16 9.17 6.30
N LYS A 303 12.62 8.10 6.90
CA LYS A 303 11.79 7.11 6.20
C LYS A 303 10.29 7.42 6.24
N ALA A 304 9.78 8.00 7.32
CA ALA A 304 8.36 8.31 7.50
C ALA A 304 7.99 9.75 7.09
N GLY A 305 8.98 10.61 6.81
CA GLY A 305 8.77 12.02 6.45
C GLY A 305 8.51 12.94 7.65
N GLN A 306 8.23 12.41 8.83
CA GLN A 306 7.90 13.15 10.05
C GLN A 306 8.50 12.48 11.28
N SER A 307 8.61 13.20 12.40
CA SER A 307 9.15 12.64 13.65
C SER A 307 8.20 11.61 14.27
N PRO A 308 8.69 10.72 15.17
CA PRO A 308 7.84 9.77 15.86
C PRO A 308 6.68 10.41 16.64
N ASN A 309 6.92 11.57 17.27
CA ASN A 309 5.88 12.30 18.01
C ASN A 309 4.81 12.87 17.06
N GLU A 310 5.22 13.57 15.99
CA GLU A 310 4.30 14.09 14.98
C GLU A 310 3.44 12.96 14.40
N PHE A 311 4.06 11.82 14.08
CA PHE A 311 3.35 10.64 13.56
C PHE A 311 2.31 10.12 14.56
N ARG A 312 2.66 10.01 15.85
CA ARG A 312 1.73 9.57 16.90
C ARG A 312 0.53 10.51 17.04
N GLU A 313 0.77 11.81 17.07
CA GLU A 313 -0.29 12.82 17.18
C GLU A 313 -1.23 12.79 15.98
N ASP A 314 -0.69 12.74 14.78
CA ASP A 314 -1.47 12.65 13.54
C ASP A 314 -2.36 11.41 13.50
N MET A 315 -1.82 10.24 13.91
CA MET A 315 -2.56 9.00 13.93
C MET A 315 -3.64 8.97 15.02
N ARG A 316 -3.37 9.50 16.21
CA ARG A 316 -4.38 9.63 17.27
C ARG A 316 -5.53 10.53 16.84
N ASN A 317 -5.22 11.67 16.26
CA ASN A 317 -6.25 12.59 15.75
C ASN A 317 -7.10 11.93 14.64
N ALA A 318 -6.50 11.09 13.81
CA ALA A 318 -7.20 10.36 12.75
C ALA A 318 -8.07 9.21 13.26
N LEU A 319 -7.84 8.70 14.47
CA LEU A 319 -8.63 7.61 15.08
C LEU A 319 -9.78 8.14 15.96
N ILE A 320 -9.72 9.40 16.42
CA ILE A 320 -10.72 10.02 17.28
C ILE A 320 -11.77 10.80 16.46
N SER A 321 -11.45 11.13 15.20
CA SER A 321 -12.33 11.82 14.25
C SER A 321 -13.15 10.84 13.41
#